data_090dc559f3c8d1b5b947acce4df340e2
#
_entry.id   090dc559f3c8d1b5b947acce4df340e2
#
_cell.length_a   1.000
_cell.length_b   1.000
_cell.length_c   1.000
_cell.angle_alpha   90.00
_cell.angle_beta   90.00
_cell.angle_gamma   90.00
#
_symmetry.space_group_name_H-M   'P 1'
#
loop_
_entity.id
_entity.type
_entity.pdbx_description
1 polymer ?
#
loop_
_entity_poly.entity_id
_entity_poly.type
_entity_poly.pdbx_seq_one_letter_code
_entity_poly.pdbx_strand_id
1 'polypeptide(L)'
;NHIFFWGEFLSNWYHCEFVATINGKQVKFHNTEQYFMYMKAIKFGDKEIAEEILKKGENPKIAKNLGRKVKNYDDGVWNNVRYSVMRDACFMKFSQNEYLKKKLLNPKWNDKGFVEGSPYDRIWGIGVHYNDASDDESTWRGENLLGKVLNEVRESLK
;
A
#
# COMPACT_ATOMS: atom_id res chain seq x y z
N ASN A 1 10.56 -18.70 6.25
CA ASN A 1 10.42 -18.51 4.88
C ASN A 1 9.57 -17.34 4.42
N HIS A 2 9.68 -16.25 5.17
CA HIS A 2 9.03 -15.00 4.88
C HIS A 2 10.04 -13.86 4.94
N ILE A 3 9.73 -12.76 4.27
CA ILE A 3 10.44 -11.51 4.38
C ILE A 3 9.58 -10.57 5.19
N PHE A 4 9.94 -10.40 6.45
CA PHE A 4 9.24 -9.50 7.36
C PHE A 4 9.75 -8.08 7.18
N PHE A 5 8.86 -7.12 7.09
CA PHE A 5 9.21 -5.71 6.99
C PHE A 5 8.24 -4.84 7.78
N TRP A 6 8.69 -3.68 8.17
CA TRP A 6 7.87 -2.61 8.70
C TRP A 6 8.64 -1.32 8.48
N GLY A 7 8.22 -0.55 7.48
CA GLY A 7 8.96 0.60 6.99
C GLY A 7 9.78 0.26 5.75
N GLU A 8 10.70 1.11 5.40
CA GLU A 8 11.59 0.99 4.24
C GLU A 8 10.84 0.89 2.91
N PHE A 9 11.51 0.42 1.86
CA PHE A 9 10.98 0.50 0.49
C PHE A 9 9.73 -0.35 0.23
N LEU A 10 9.46 -1.33 1.05
CA LEU A 10 8.25 -2.16 0.93
C LEU A 10 7.02 -1.49 1.59
N SER A 11 7.24 -0.51 2.45
CA SER A 11 6.17 0.19 3.16
C SER A 11 5.38 1.12 2.26
N ASN A 12 4.08 1.24 2.53
CA ASN A 12 3.23 2.23 1.88
C ASN A 12 3.61 3.67 2.20
N TRP A 13 4.36 3.90 3.26
CA TRP A 13 4.79 5.23 3.68
C TRP A 13 6.12 5.66 3.08
N TYR A 14 6.80 4.75 2.39
CA TYR A 14 8.09 5.06 1.78
C TYR A 14 7.92 6.09 0.65
N HIS A 15 8.73 7.14 0.67
CA HIS A 15 8.70 8.17 -0.36
C HIS A 15 9.15 7.57 -1.70
N CYS A 16 8.29 7.63 -2.70
CA CYS A 16 8.57 7.08 -4.02
C CYS A 16 7.57 7.66 -5.02
N GLU A 17 8.04 8.53 -5.89
CA GLU A 17 7.17 9.19 -6.86
C GLU A 17 6.73 8.25 -7.97
N PHE A 18 5.47 8.34 -8.32
CA PHE A 18 4.91 7.66 -9.49
C PHE A 18 3.73 8.46 -10.03
N VAL A 19 3.36 8.18 -11.28
CA VAL A 19 2.27 8.88 -11.96
C VAL A 19 1.16 7.90 -12.28
N ALA A 20 -0.08 8.29 -11.99
CA ALA A 20 -1.26 7.53 -12.35
C ALA A 20 -2.12 8.33 -13.33
N THR A 21 -2.78 7.64 -14.24
CA THR A 21 -3.78 8.26 -15.12
C THR A 21 -5.14 8.07 -14.49
N ILE A 22 -5.76 9.18 -14.08
CA ILE A 22 -7.06 9.17 -13.39
C ILE A 22 -8.01 10.09 -14.16
N ASN A 23 -9.10 9.52 -14.67
CA ASN A 23 -10.08 10.25 -15.49
C ASN A 23 -9.42 11.00 -16.66
N GLY A 24 -8.45 10.36 -17.33
CA GLY A 24 -7.74 10.92 -18.47
C GLY A 24 -6.65 11.93 -18.13
N LYS A 25 -6.40 12.21 -16.86
CA LYS A 25 -5.37 13.14 -16.42
C LYS A 25 -4.26 12.41 -15.70
N GLN A 26 -3.02 12.85 -15.91
CA GLN A 26 -1.87 12.33 -15.19
C GLN A 26 -1.75 13.04 -13.84
N VAL A 27 -1.68 12.25 -12.78
CA VAL A 27 -1.60 12.75 -11.41
C VAL A 27 -0.37 12.13 -10.75
N LYS A 28 0.48 12.97 -10.14
CA LYS A 28 1.68 12.54 -9.46
C LYS A 28 1.42 12.27 -7.99
N PHE A 29 1.95 11.14 -7.52
CA PHE A 29 1.89 10.75 -6.11
C PHE A 29 3.30 10.56 -5.56
N HIS A 30 3.46 10.72 -4.24
CA HIS A 30 4.74 10.67 -3.55
C HIS A 30 4.91 9.44 -2.66
N ASN A 31 3.86 8.70 -2.45
CA ASN A 31 3.87 7.43 -1.71
C ASN A 31 2.58 6.67 -2.00
N THR A 32 2.56 5.37 -1.74
CA THR A 32 1.38 4.56 -2.03
C THR A 32 0.20 4.87 -1.11
N GLU A 33 0.46 5.31 0.13
CA GLU A 33 -0.60 5.74 1.04
C GLU A 33 -1.38 6.92 0.47
N GLN A 34 -0.70 7.90 -0.09
CA GLN A 34 -1.32 9.06 -0.72
C GLN A 34 -2.27 8.65 -1.85
N TYR A 35 -1.81 7.77 -2.73
CA TYR A 35 -2.63 7.26 -3.82
C TYR A 35 -3.85 6.51 -3.28
N PHE A 36 -3.63 5.64 -2.31
CA PHE A 36 -4.68 4.81 -1.72
C PHE A 36 -5.80 5.67 -1.10
N MET A 37 -5.42 6.67 -0.33
CA MET A 37 -6.39 7.57 0.30
C MET A 37 -7.05 8.52 -0.70
N TYR A 38 -6.30 8.94 -1.73
CA TYR A 38 -6.87 9.73 -2.83
C TYR A 38 -7.96 8.94 -3.55
N MET A 39 -7.70 7.68 -3.89
CA MET A 39 -8.68 6.83 -4.57
C MET A 39 -9.89 6.54 -3.69
N LYS A 40 -9.71 6.44 -2.40
CA LYS A 40 -10.83 6.35 -1.45
C LYS A 40 -11.73 7.59 -1.53
N ALA A 41 -11.14 8.78 -1.52
CA ALA A 41 -11.89 10.02 -1.64
C ALA A 41 -12.63 10.10 -2.99
N ILE A 42 -11.96 9.72 -4.07
CA ILE A 42 -12.57 9.70 -5.41
C ILE A 42 -13.74 8.70 -5.45
N LYS A 43 -13.57 7.52 -4.88
CA LYS A 43 -14.59 6.47 -4.87
C LYS A 43 -15.90 6.96 -4.24
N PHE A 44 -15.81 7.74 -3.18
CA PHE A 44 -16.98 8.24 -2.46
C PHE A 44 -17.37 9.68 -2.85
N GLY A 45 -16.75 10.23 -3.90
CA GLY A 45 -17.13 11.54 -4.44
C GLY A 45 -16.71 12.74 -3.59
N ASP A 46 -15.79 12.54 -2.65
CA ASP A 46 -15.30 13.64 -1.80
C ASP A 46 -14.14 14.37 -2.46
N LYS A 47 -14.48 15.30 -3.36
CA LYS A 47 -13.48 16.05 -4.14
C LYS A 47 -12.62 16.95 -3.26
N GLU A 48 -13.19 17.51 -2.20
CA GLU A 48 -12.47 18.41 -1.29
C GLU A 48 -11.34 17.66 -0.57
N ILE A 49 -11.65 16.50 -0.01
CA ILE A 49 -10.63 15.66 0.65
C ILE A 49 -9.61 15.16 -0.37
N ALA A 50 -10.05 14.78 -1.57
CA ALA A 50 -9.12 14.33 -2.63
C ALA A 50 -8.09 15.44 -2.94
N GLU A 51 -8.53 16.69 -3.10
CA GLU A 51 -7.64 17.82 -3.35
C GLU A 51 -6.67 18.06 -2.19
N GLU A 52 -7.14 17.96 -0.95
CA GLU A 52 -6.30 18.11 0.23
C GLU A 52 -5.23 17.01 0.30
N ILE A 53 -5.59 15.79 -0.07
CA ILE A 53 -4.63 14.67 -0.11
C ILE A 53 -3.53 14.93 -1.15
N LEU A 54 -3.86 15.47 -2.31
CA LEU A 54 -2.86 15.83 -3.32
C LEU A 54 -1.92 16.91 -2.82
N LYS A 55 -2.45 17.91 -2.10
CA LYS A 55 -1.65 19.04 -1.61
C LYS A 55 -0.74 18.67 -0.45
N LYS A 56 -1.23 17.85 0.46
CA LYS A 56 -0.57 17.60 1.76
C LYS A 56 -0.11 16.17 1.98
N GLY A 57 -0.54 15.25 1.12
CA GLY A 57 -0.34 13.81 1.30
C GLY A 57 1.06 13.30 0.95
N GLU A 58 1.99 14.19 0.57
CA GLU A 58 3.41 13.82 0.49
C GLU A 58 3.89 13.29 1.85
N ASN A 59 3.33 13.81 2.93
CA ASN A 59 3.45 13.21 4.24
C ASN A 59 2.37 12.13 4.38
N PRO A 60 2.74 10.84 4.43
CA PRO A 60 1.76 9.76 4.43
C PRO A 60 0.85 9.74 5.66
N LYS A 61 1.33 10.25 6.78
CA LYS A 61 0.51 10.36 7.99
C LYS A 61 -0.64 11.33 7.78
N ILE A 62 -0.38 12.45 7.09
CA ILE A 62 -1.42 13.42 6.75
C ILE A 62 -2.42 12.81 5.77
N ALA A 63 -1.94 12.10 4.75
CA ALA A 63 -2.80 11.39 3.80
C ALA A 63 -3.74 10.41 4.53
N LYS A 64 -3.21 9.64 5.46
CA LYS A 64 -3.99 8.68 6.25
C LYS A 64 -5.06 9.38 7.08
N ASN A 65 -4.69 10.47 7.75
CA ASN A 65 -5.65 11.23 8.58
C ASN A 65 -6.76 11.86 7.74
N LEU A 66 -6.43 12.38 6.56
CA LEU A 66 -7.42 12.91 5.63
C LEU A 66 -8.34 11.81 5.10
N GLY A 67 -7.79 10.64 4.83
CA GLY A 67 -8.57 9.48 4.39
C GLY A 67 -9.64 9.05 5.38
N ARG A 68 -9.41 9.28 6.66
CA ARG A 68 -10.41 9.01 7.72
C ARG A 68 -11.56 10.00 7.73
N LYS A 69 -11.41 11.14 7.06
CA LYS A 69 -12.42 12.20 7.00
C LYS A 69 -13.26 12.15 5.72
N VAL A 70 -13.05 11.17 4.87
CA VAL A 70 -13.80 11.02 3.61
C VAL A 70 -15.29 10.89 3.92
N LYS A 71 -16.08 11.75 3.30
CA LYS A 71 -17.54 11.77 3.44
C LYS A 71 -18.17 10.65 2.62
N ASN A 72 -19.37 10.25 3.02
CA ASN A 72 -20.15 9.20 2.34
C ASN A 72 -19.45 7.85 2.30
N TYR A 73 -18.49 7.63 3.21
CA TYR A 73 -17.76 6.37 3.30
C TYR A 73 -18.71 5.21 3.59
N ASP A 74 -18.54 4.12 2.85
CA ASP A 74 -19.24 2.86 3.07
C ASP A 74 -18.19 1.76 3.19
N ASP A 75 -18.13 1.13 4.34
CA ASP A 75 -17.12 0.12 4.66
C ASP A 75 -17.21 -1.10 3.73
N GLY A 76 -18.43 -1.56 3.45
CA GLY A 76 -18.63 -2.70 2.55
C GLY A 76 -18.18 -2.44 1.15
N VAL A 77 -18.47 -1.23 0.63
CA VAL A 77 -18.04 -0.83 -0.71
C VAL A 77 -16.53 -0.74 -0.79
N TRP A 78 -15.90 -0.09 0.20
CA TRP A 78 -14.44 0.09 0.19
C TRP A 78 -13.72 -1.25 0.34
N ASN A 79 -14.20 -2.13 1.21
CA ASN A 79 -13.60 -3.45 1.43
C ASN A 79 -13.59 -4.30 0.15
N ASN A 80 -14.55 -4.09 -0.75
CA ASN A 80 -14.59 -4.83 -2.02
C ASN A 80 -13.55 -4.36 -3.04
N VAL A 81 -13.06 -3.12 -2.93
CA VAL A 81 -12.15 -2.54 -3.93
C VAL A 81 -10.77 -2.21 -3.39
N ARG A 82 -10.60 -2.13 -2.08
CA ARG A 82 -9.33 -1.69 -1.47
C ARG A 82 -8.12 -2.52 -1.88
N TYR A 83 -8.28 -3.82 -2.03
CA TYR A 83 -7.17 -4.70 -2.42
C TYR A 83 -6.67 -4.34 -3.83
N SER A 84 -7.57 -4.20 -4.80
CA SER A 84 -7.18 -3.85 -6.16
C SER A 84 -6.59 -2.44 -6.25
N VAL A 85 -7.10 -1.50 -5.46
CA VAL A 85 -6.52 -0.14 -5.40
C VAL A 85 -5.09 -0.18 -4.88
N MET A 86 -4.82 -0.94 -3.82
CA MET A 86 -3.47 -1.08 -3.28
C MET A 86 -2.55 -1.81 -4.25
N ARG A 87 -3.05 -2.84 -4.92
CA ARG A 87 -2.28 -3.57 -5.94
C ARG A 87 -1.86 -2.63 -7.07
N ASP A 88 -2.77 -1.79 -7.56
CA ASP A 88 -2.46 -0.82 -8.60
C ASP A 88 -1.40 0.19 -8.12
N ALA A 89 -1.53 0.67 -6.88
CA ALA A 89 -0.55 1.57 -6.28
C ALA A 89 0.84 0.95 -6.24
N CYS A 90 0.96 -0.26 -5.74
CA CYS A 90 2.24 -0.96 -5.64
C CYS A 90 2.81 -1.30 -7.02
N PHE A 91 1.96 -1.69 -7.96
CA PHE A 91 2.40 -1.93 -9.33
C PHE A 91 3.03 -0.66 -9.94
N MET A 92 2.37 0.48 -9.81
CA MET A 92 2.92 1.75 -10.31
C MET A 92 4.23 2.13 -9.61
N LYS A 93 4.26 1.98 -8.29
CA LYS A 93 5.46 2.26 -7.50
C LYS A 93 6.67 1.49 -8.01
N PHE A 94 6.53 0.19 -8.16
CA PHE A 94 7.66 -0.67 -8.54
C PHE A 94 7.93 -0.70 -10.04
N SER A 95 6.90 -0.60 -10.88
CA SER A 95 7.10 -0.59 -12.34
C SER A 95 7.73 0.71 -12.83
N GLN A 96 7.48 1.82 -12.16
CA GLN A 96 8.00 3.13 -12.56
C GLN A 96 9.33 3.49 -11.90
N ASN A 97 9.85 2.66 -10.98
CA ASN A 97 11.08 2.92 -10.26
C ASN A 97 12.02 1.72 -10.39
N GLU A 98 12.91 1.78 -11.37
CA GLU A 98 13.80 0.67 -11.73
C GLU A 98 14.64 0.17 -10.55
N TYR A 99 15.13 1.08 -9.71
CA TYR A 99 15.92 0.71 -8.54
C TYR A 99 15.10 -0.10 -7.55
N LEU A 100 13.87 0.31 -7.29
CA LEU A 100 12.97 -0.40 -6.36
C LEU A 100 12.48 -1.72 -6.97
N LYS A 101 12.25 -1.74 -8.28
CA LYS A 101 11.88 -2.98 -8.98
C LYS A 101 12.96 -4.03 -8.81
N LYS A 102 14.23 -3.67 -8.99
CA LYS A 102 15.35 -4.59 -8.80
C LYS A 102 15.42 -5.14 -7.40
N LYS A 103 15.15 -4.31 -6.39
CA LYS A 103 15.13 -4.74 -4.99
C LYS A 103 14.00 -5.72 -4.74
N LEU A 104 12.80 -5.44 -5.28
CA LEU A 104 11.65 -6.34 -5.13
C LEU A 104 11.91 -7.70 -5.79
N LEU A 105 12.60 -7.72 -6.92
CA LEU A 105 12.91 -8.90 -7.70
C LEU A 105 14.21 -9.61 -7.27
N ASN A 106 14.73 -9.30 -6.08
CA ASN A 106 15.94 -9.92 -5.57
C ASN A 106 15.81 -11.45 -5.60
N PRO A 107 16.69 -12.17 -6.33
CA PRO A 107 16.58 -13.63 -6.47
C PRO A 107 16.59 -14.39 -5.15
N LYS A 108 17.22 -13.82 -4.11
CA LYS A 108 17.26 -14.43 -2.77
C LYS A 108 15.88 -14.51 -2.12
N TRP A 109 14.90 -13.79 -2.64
CA TRP A 109 13.55 -13.71 -2.10
C TRP A 109 12.51 -14.50 -2.91
N ASN A 110 12.93 -15.16 -4.01
CA ASN A 110 11.98 -15.78 -4.95
C ASN A 110 11.01 -16.75 -4.30
N ASP A 111 11.48 -17.51 -3.31
CA ASP A 111 10.66 -18.52 -2.64
C ASP A 111 10.04 -18.02 -1.33
N LYS A 112 10.12 -16.72 -1.08
CA LYS A 112 9.66 -16.14 0.19
C LYS A 112 8.51 -15.18 -0.02
N GLY A 113 7.52 -15.26 0.86
CA GLY A 113 6.40 -14.31 0.88
C GLY A 113 6.72 -13.07 1.69
N PHE A 114 6.16 -11.94 1.29
CA PHE A 114 6.30 -10.67 2.03
C PHE A 114 5.29 -10.61 3.17
N VAL A 115 5.73 -10.07 4.31
CA VAL A 115 4.89 -9.96 5.50
C VAL A 115 5.12 -8.60 6.15
N GLU A 116 4.05 -7.79 6.25
CA GLU A 116 4.13 -6.54 6.97
C GLU A 116 4.00 -6.79 8.46
N GLY A 117 5.12 -6.74 9.15
CA GLY A 117 5.20 -6.96 10.60
C GLY A 117 4.90 -5.70 11.39
N SER A 118 3.70 -5.17 11.22
CA SER A 118 3.21 -4.03 11.97
C SER A 118 2.37 -4.49 13.15
N PRO A 119 2.66 -4.03 14.38
CA PRO A 119 1.82 -4.37 15.54
C PRO A 119 0.48 -3.64 15.56
N TYR A 120 0.33 -2.61 14.72
CA TYR A 120 -0.84 -1.74 14.73
C TYR A 120 -1.85 -2.02 13.62
N ASP A 121 -1.42 -2.65 12.53
CA ASP A 121 -2.25 -2.86 11.34
C ASP A 121 -2.61 -4.33 11.20
N ARG A 122 -3.90 -4.64 11.36
CA ARG A 122 -4.42 -6.01 11.24
C ARG A 122 -5.05 -6.29 9.89
N ILE A 123 -5.08 -5.31 9.01
CA ILE A 123 -5.62 -5.45 7.65
C ILE A 123 -4.47 -5.65 6.67
N TRP A 124 -3.60 -4.66 6.56
CA TRP A 124 -2.46 -4.69 5.63
C TRP A 124 -1.27 -5.43 6.20
N GLY A 125 -1.13 -5.40 7.53
CA GLY A 125 -0.10 -6.14 8.26
C GLY A 125 -0.66 -7.32 9.02
N ILE A 126 0.19 -7.91 9.86
CA ILE A 126 -0.17 -9.09 10.66
C ILE A 126 -0.56 -8.78 12.11
N GLY A 127 -0.53 -7.52 12.51
CA GLY A 127 -0.87 -7.14 13.88
C GLY A 127 0.16 -7.58 14.92
N VAL A 128 1.34 -7.98 14.49
CA VAL A 128 2.45 -8.41 15.35
C VAL A 128 3.72 -7.74 14.84
N HIS A 129 4.53 -7.19 15.75
CA HIS A 129 5.79 -6.56 15.38
C HIS A 129 6.74 -7.60 14.74
N TYR A 130 7.47 -7.20 13.69
CA TYR A 130 8.32 -8.13 12.93
C TYR A 130 9.36 -8.84 13.79
N ASN A 131 9.84 -8.21 14.87
CA ASN A 131 10.79 -8.84 15.81
C ASN A 131 10.17 -9.97 16.61
N ASP A 132 8.85 -9.96 16.79
CA ASP A 132 8.12 -10.94 17.58
C ASP A 132 7.36 -11.93 16.70
N ALA A 133 7.40 -11.76 15.39
CA ALA A 133 6.64 -12.56 14.45
C ALA A 133 7.29 -13.93 14.23
N SER A 134 6.45 -14.96 14.15
CA SER A 134 6.83 -16.32 13.78
C SER A 134 6.51 -16.56 12.32
N ASP A 135 7.23 -17.49 11.68
CA ASP A 135 6.89 -17.98 10.36
C ASP A 135 5.56 -18.76 10.33
N ASP A 136 5.06 -19.16 11.49
CA ASP A 136 3.78 -19.85 11.62
C ASP A 136 2.63 -18.84 11.47
N GLU A 137 1.96 -18.89 10.33
CA GLU A 137 0.88 -17.96 10.00
C GLU A 137 -0.30 -18.02 10.97
N SER A 138 -0.46 -19.16 11.66
CA SER A 138 -1.54 -19.30 12.66
C SER A 138 -1.36 -18.38 13.86
N THR A 139 -0.15 -17.85 14.07
CA THR A 139 0.15 -16.91 15.16
C THR A 139 -0.11 -15.45 14.78
N TRP A 140 -0.37 -15.18 13.50
CA TRP A 140 -0.60 -13.82 13.03
C TRP A 140 -1.99 -13.32 13.44
N ARG A 141 -2.09 -12.04 13.74
CA ARG A 141 -3.33 -11.40 14.21
C ARG A 141 -3.98 -10.49 13.16
N GLY A 142 -3.46 -10.50 11.94
CA GLY A 142 -3.94 -9.67 10.84
C GLY A 142 -3.86 -10.42 9.52
N GLU A 143 -4.47 -9.82 8.49
CA GLU A 143 -4.68 -10.45 7.19
C GLU A 143 -3.47 -10.41 6.27
N ASN A 144 -2.48 -9.56 6.56
CA ASN A 144 -1.30 -9.36 5.71
C ASN A 144 -1.64 -9.06 4.24
N LEU A 145 -2.63 -8.22 4.00
CA LEU A 145 -3.03 -7.90 2.62
C LEU A 145 -1.91 -7.23 1.83
N LEU A 146 -1.08 -6.40 2.48
CA LEU A 146 0.05 -5.77 1.78
C LEU A 146 1.07 -6.80 1.33
N GLY A 147 1.38 -7.77 2.16
CA GLY A 147 2.28 -8.87 1.76
C GLY A 147 1.74 -9.63 0.56
N LYS A 148 0.45 -9.92 0.54
CA LYS A 148 -0.20 -10.59 -0.59
C LYS A 148 -0.14 -9.74 -1.86
N VAL A 149 -0.40 -8.45 -1.76
CA VAL A 149 -0.27 -7.52 -2.88
C VAL A 149 1.16 -7.51 -3.43
N LEU A 150 2.15 -7.41 -2.55
CA LEU A 150 3.56 -7.38 -2.96
C LEU A 150 3.97 -8.68 -3.65
N ASN A 151 3.47 -9.82 -3.19
CA ASN A 151 3.71 -11.10 -3.84
C ASN A 151 3.16 -11.10 -5.27
N GLU A 152 1.95 -10.62 -5.49
CA GLU A 152 1.34 -10.52 -6.83
C GLU A 152 2.11 -9.56 -7.72
N VAL A 153 2.47 -8.39 -7.21
CA VAL A 153 3.21 -7.37 -7.98
C VAL A 153 4.58 -7.93 -8.39
N ARG A 154 5.28 -8.59 -7.47
CA ARG A 154 6.55 -9.23 -7.79
C ARG A 154 6.41 -10.20 -8.96
N GLU A 155 5.41 -11.08 -8.93
CA GLU A 155 5.19 -12.04 -10.01
C GLU A 155 4.87 -11.35 -11.34
N SER A 156 4.09 -10.28 -11.31
CA SER A 156 3.71 -9.55 -12.52
C SER A 156 4.87 -8.78 -13.16
N LEU A 157 5.93 -8.50 -12.40
CA LEU A 157 7.09 -7.72 -12.88
C LEU A 157 8.30 -8.59 -13.28
N LYS A 158 8.21 -9.90 -13.12
CA LYS A 158 9.28 -10.84 -13.55
C LYS A 158 9.45 -10.91 -15.05
#